data_617235b55292691bea3811925f87223e
#
_entry.id   617235b55292691bea3811925f87223e
#
_cell.length_a   1.000
_cell.length_b   1.000
_cell.length_c   1.000
_cell.angle_alpha   90.00
_cell.angle_beta   90.00
_cell.angle_gamma   90.00
#
_symmetry.space_group_name_H-M   'P 1'
#
loop_
_entity.id
_entity.type
_entity.pdbx_description
1 polymer ?
#
loop_
_entity_poly.entity_id
_entity_poly.type
_entity_poly.pdbx_seq_one_letter_code
_entity_poly.pdbx_strand_id
1 'polypeptide(L)'
;MENVIKYMFNGYEATVIRPENPNGKWIWKTEFLYAFDDAERELLSRGYTRVYYSISNKYGSYHAVRLMHDFYRHVIKEFELDDKCILFGFSRGGLYAFNFALFYPECVSKIYLDAPVLDMRTWPPEGSENREQVYKEYDLTPETIKTFKGHPVENFAEFFSHGIPLYLIAGDSDEIVPFEYNAGKMLDYCFDNGIRIKNYIKSRCKHHPHSLYDVKSIIEFVEE
;
A
#
# COMPACT_ATOMS: atom_id res chain seq x y z
N MET A 1 17.13 -19.50 -8.88
CA MET A 1 15.67 -19.88 -8.76
C MET A 1 15.08 -19.09 -7.61
N GLU A 2 13.89 -18.52 -7.79
CA GLU A 2 13.18 -17.83 -6.72
C GLU A 2 12.87 -18.82 -5.59
N ASN A 3 13.23 -18.48 -4.35
CA ASN A 3 12.89 -19.30 -3.18
C ASN A 3 11.59 -18.75 -2.58
N VAL A 4 10.47 -19.43 -2.85
CA VAL A 4 9.13 -19.06 -2.34
C VAL A 4 8.83 -19.85 -1.08
N ILE A 5 8.68 -19.15 0.03
CA ILE A 5 8.38 -19.72 1.36
C ILE A 5 6.96 -19.28 1.72
N LYS A 6 6.08 -20.25 2.00
CA LYS A 6 4.71 -20.03 2.46
C LYS A 6 4.49 -20.69 3.82
N TYR A 7 3.86 -19.95 4.72
CA TYR A 7 3.57 -20.45 6.07
C TYR A 7 2.38 -19.70 6.68
N MET A 8 1.85 -20.23 7.76
CA MET A 8 0.77 -19.57 8.51
C MET A 8 1.36 -18.75 9.66
N PHE A 9 0.94 -17.48 9.75
CA PHE A 9 1.25 -16.61 10.87
C PHE A 9 -0.05 -16.00 11.42
N ASN A 10 -0.30 -16.14 12.71
CA ASN A 10 -1.53 -15.65 13.37
C ASN A 10 -2.84 -15.98 12.60
N GLY A 11 -2.91 -17.18 12.00
CA GLY A 11 -4.10 -17.66 11.29
C GLY A 11 -4.22 -17.18 9.83
N TYR A 12 -3.24 -16.47 9.27
CA TYR A 12 -3.22 -16.01 7.89
C TYR A 12 -1.99 -16.50 7.15
N GLU A 13 -2.12 -16.76 5.85
CA GLU A 13 -0.99 -17.16 5.02
C GLU A 13 -0.02 -15.98 4.84
N ALA A 14 1.26 -16.24 5.05
CA ALA A 14 2.36 -15.36 4.70
C ALA A 14 3.15 -15.96 3.55
N THR A 15 3.62 -15.12 2.64
CA THR A 15 4.50 -15.49 1.54
C THR A 15 5.74 -14.62 1.57
N VAL A 16 6.91 -15.26 1.57
CA VAL A 16 8.22 -14.61 1.47
C VAL A 16 8.93 -15.17 0.24
N ILE A 17 9.30 -14.29 -0.68
CA ILE A 17 10.03 -14.65 -1.90
C ILE A 17 11.44 -14.09 -1.77
N ARG A 18 12.40 -14.99 -1.55
CA ARG A 18 13.80 -14.60 -1.33
C ARG A 18 14.58 -14.63 -2.64
N PRO A 19 15.41 -13.61 -2.90
CA PRO A 19 16.37 -13.63 -4.01
C PRO A 19 17.48 -14.65 -3.73
N GLU A 20 18.24 -14.97 -4.76
CA GLU A 20 19.42 -15.84 -4.62
C GLU A 20 20.49 -15.20 -3.72
N ASN A 21 20.71 -13.89 -3.85
CA ASN A 21 21.66 -13.11 -3.08
C ASN A 21 20.92 -11.95 -2.36
N PRO A 22 20.36 -12.18 -1.15
CA PRO A 22 19.62 -11.16 -0.44
C PRO A 22 20.53 -10.03 0.05
N ASN A 23 20.05 -8.78 -0.07
CA ASN A 23 20.76 -7.57 0.35
C ASN A 23 20.23 -6.98 1.68
N GLY A 24 19.30 -7.68 2.36
CA GLY A 24 18.61 -7.25 3.57
C GLY A 24 17.38 -6.40 3.29
N LYS A 25 17.33 -5.66 2.21
CA LYS A 25 16.20 -4.80 1.85
C LYS A 25 14.99 -5.60 1.40
N TRP A 26 13.80 -5.05 1.63
CA TRP A 26 12.59 -5.79 1.32
C TRP A 26 11.40 -4.90 0.96
N ILE A 27 10.54 -5.48 0.12
CA ILE A 27 9.29 -4.89 -0.35
C ILE A 27 8.14 -5.65 0.28
N TRP A 28 7.22 -4.91 0.86
CA TRP A 28 5.96 -5.46 1.34
C TRP A 28 4.82 -5.06 0.41
N LYS A 29 4.41 -6.00 -0.45
CA LYS A 29 3.18 -5.86 -1.24
C LYS A 29 1.99 -6.07 -0.33
N THR A 30 1.16 -5.05 -0.14
CA THR A 30 0.08 -5.10 0.86
C THR A 30 -1.17 -5.82 0.35
N GLU A 31 -1.35 -5.89 -0.96
CA GLU A 31 -2.41 -6.63 -1.66
C GLU A 31 -1.93 -7.13 -3.03
N PHE A 32 -2.60 -8.15 -3.58
CA PHE A 32 -2.41 -8.59 -4.96
C PHE A 32 -0.98 -9.00 -5.32
N LEU A 33 -0.38 -9.89 -4.53
CA LEU A 33 1.05 -10.28 -4.59
C LEU A 33 1.64 -10.42 -5.99
N TYR A 34 0.91 -11.02 -6.93
CA TYR A 34 1.40 -11.32 -8.28
C TYR A 34 0.83 -10.40 -9.37
N ALA A 35 -0.01 -9.43 -9.00
CA ALA A 35 -0.60 -8.53 -9.98
C ALA A 35 0.34 -7.35 -10.28
N PHE A 36 0.60 -7.11 -11.58
CA PHE A 36 1.44 -6.00 -12.05
C PHE A 36 2.81 -5.92 -11.33
N ASP A 37 3.45 -7.05 -11.15
CA ASP A 37 4.61 -7.22 -10.26
C ASP A 37 5.98 -7.11 -10.97
N ASP A 38 6.03 -6.50 -12.16
CA ASP A 38 7.28 -6.36 -12.91
C ASP A 38 8.37 -5.59 -12.13
N ALA A 39 8.00 -4.52 -11.43
CA ALA A 39 8.92 -3.77 -10.58
C ALA A 39 9.47 -4.62 -9.43
N GLU A 40 8.60 -5.36 -8.75
CA GLU A 40 8.99 -6.23 -7.64
C GLU A 40 9.86 -7.40 -8.11
N ARG A 41 9.63 -7.94 -9.33
CA ARG A 41 10.47 -8.98 -9.93
C ARG A 41 11.85 -8.44 -10.27
N GLU A 42 11.92 -7.25 -10.85
CA GLU A 42 13.19 -6.58 -11.12
C GLU A 42 13.97 -6.32 -9.81
N LEU A 43 13.31 -5.81 -8.77
CA LEU A 43 13.92 -5.58 -7.46
C LEU A 43 14.34 -6.90 -6.77
N LEU A 44 13.58 -7.98 -6.94
CA LEU A 44 13.99 -9.31 -6.48
C LEU A 44 15.31 -9.75 -7.14
N SER A 45 15.48 -9.50 -8.46
CA SER A 45 16.75 -9.79 -9.15
C SER A 45 17.93 -8.97 -8.63
N ARG A 46 17.65 -7.84 -7.98
CA ARG A 46 18.64 -6.93 -7.36
C ARG A 46 18.86 -7.21 -5.86
N GLY A 47 18.33 -8.31 -5.35
CA GLY A 47 18.56 -8.75 -3.98
C GLY A 47 17.49 -8.34 -2.96
N TYR A 48 16.39 -7.71 -3.37
CA TYR A 48 15.30 -7.36 -2.47
C TYR A 48 14.42 -8.58 -2.19
N THR A 49 14.08 -8.82 -0.94
CA THR A 49 13.08 -9.83 -0.55
C THR A 49 11.67 -9.27 -0.76
N ARG A 50 10.76 -10.08 -1.32
CA ARG A 50 9.34 -9.72 -1.46
C ARG A 50 8.54 -10.39 -0.36
N VAL A 51 7.65 -9.64 0.26
CA VAL A 51 6.83 -10.12 1.38
C VAL A 51 5.36 -9.81 1.13
N TYR A 52 4.49 -10.75 1.49
CA TYR A 52 3.05 -10.60 1.45
C TYR A 52 2.40 -11.28 2.66
N TYR A 53 1.38 -10.65 3.22
CA TYR A 53 0.59 -11.19 4.31
C TYR A 53 -0.89 -11.15 3.95
N SER A 54 -1.54 -12.30 3.84
CA SER A 54 -2.87 -12.47 3.27
C SER A 54 -4.00 -12.11 4.24
N ILE A 55 -4.15 -10.82 4.55
CA ILE A 55 -5.19 -10.28 5.43
C ILE A 55 -6.20 -9.42 4.66
N SER A 56 -6.51 -9.80 3.42
CA SER A 56 -7.27 -9.01 2.44
C SER A 56 -8.66 -8.56 2.91
N ASN A 57 -9.29 -9.29 3.81
CA ASN A 57 -10.62 -8.99 4.36
C ASN A 57 -10.59 -7.99 5.53
N LYS A 58 -9.43 -7.40 5.83
CA LYS A 58 -9.23 -6.44 6.93
C LYS A 58 -9.17 -4.98 6.48
N TYR A 59 -9.14 -4.73 5.18
CA TYR A 59 -9.24 -3.39 4.55
C TYR A 59 -8.35 -2.31 5.16
N GLY A 60 -7.17 -2.66 5.68
CA GLY A 60 -6.27 -1.70 6.30
C GLY A 60 -6.80 -1.08 7.61
N SER A 61 -7.77 -1.69 8.27
CA SER A 61 -8.32 -1.26 9.57
C SER A 61 -7.24 -1.20 10.66
N TYR A 62 -7.58 -0.61 11.80
CA TYR A 62 -6.69 -0.65 12.97
C TYR A 62 -6.32 -2.08 13.39
N HIS A 63 -7.26 -3.02 13.23
CA HIS A 63 -7.00 -4.44 13.44
C HIS A 63 -5.99 -4.99 12.40
N ALA A 64 -6.17 -4.65 11.11
CA ALA A 64 -5.20 -5.01 10.08
C ALA A 64 -3.80 -4.48 10.37
N VAL A 65 -3.71 -3.20 10.75
CA VAL A 65 -2.43 -2.53 11.04
C VAL A 65 -1.71 -3.18 12.23
N ARG A 66 -2.43 -3.63 13.26
CA ARG A 66 -1.85 -4.41 14.36
C ARG A 66 -1.34 -5.78 13.92
N LEU A 67 -2.13 -6.51 13.12
CA LEU A 67 -1.69 -7.79 12.54
C LEU A 67 -0.44 -7.60 11.66
N MET A 68 -0.40 -6.52 10.86
CA MET A 68 0.77 -6.15 10.07
C MET A 68 1.98 -5.88 10.95
N HIS A 69 1.83 -5.14 12.05
CA HIS A 69 2.95 -4.84 12.94
C HIS A 69 3.49 -6.09 13.65
N ASP A 70 2.61 -6.99 14.09
CA ASP A 70 3.04 -8.27 14.66
C ASP A 70 3.79 -9.11 13.63
N PHE A 71 3.28 -9.15 12.39
CA PHE A 71 3.94 -9.84 11.28
C PHE A 71 5.28 -9.19 10.89
N TYR A 72 5.34 -7.85 10.84
CA TYR A 72 6.58 -7.10 10.60
C TYR A 72 7.68 -7.53 11.58
N ARG A 73 7.38 -7.53 12.89
CA ARG A 73 8.35 -7.93 13.93
C ARG A 73 8.84 -9.37 13.80
N HIS A 74 7.97 -10.25 13.31
CA HIS A 74 8.31 -11.63 13.03
C HIS A 74 9.19 -11.74 11.79
N VAL A 75 8.76 -11.17 10.65
CA VAL A 75 9.41 -11.38 9.37
C VAL A 75 10.81 -10.78 9.30
N ILE A 76 11.05 -9.62 9.89
CA ILE A 76 12.40 -9.01 9.94
C ILE A 76 13.37 -9.88 10.69
N LYS A 77 12.95 -10.51 11.79
CA LYS A 77 13.80 -11.38 12.61
C LYS A 77 14.01 -12.75 11.96
N GLU A 78 12.94 -13.37 11.44
CA GLU A 78 13.00 -14.72 10.87
C GLU A 78 13.82 -14.77 9.57
N PHE A 79 13.77 -13.70 8.77
CA PHE A 79 14.44 -13.65 7.47
C PHE A 79 15.64 -12.70 7.42
N GLU A 80 16.04 -12.14 8.57
CA GLU A 80 17.18 -11.22 8.68
C GLU A 80 17.04 -10.02 7.72
N LEU A 81 15.85 -9.38 7.74
CA LEU A 81 15.55 -8.23 6.90
C LEU A 81 15.88 -6.92 7.62
N ASP A 82 16.10 -5.86 6.82
CA ASP A 82 16.29 -4.51 7.35
C ASP A 82 15.08 -4.05 8.18
N ASP A 83 15.32 -3.18 9.16
CA ASP A 83 14.30 -2.66 10.08
C ASP A 83 13.21 -1.82 9.39
N LYS A 84 13.41 -1.40 8.14
CA LYS A 84 12.44 -0.60 7.41
C LYS A 84 12.06 -1.26 6.10
N CYS A 85 10.74 -1.47 5.92
CA CYS A 85 10.19 -1.97 4.67
C CYS A 85 9.95 -0.87 3.64
N ILE A 86 9.82 -1.27 2.39
CA ILE A 86 9.25 -0.46 1.32
C ILE A 86 7.84 -0.98 1.04
N LEU A 87 6.84 -0.14 1.27
CA LEU A 87 5.44 -0.54 1.07
C LEU A 87 5.00 -0.32 -0.38
N PHE A 88 4.37 -1.34 -0.96
CA PHE A 88 3.72 -1.28 -2.27
C PHE A 88 2.22 -1.48 -2.09
N GLY A 89 1.44 -0.40 -2.26
CA GLY A 89 0.00 -0.35 -2.06
C GLY A 89 -0.77 -0.09 -3.36
N PHE A 90 -1.36 -1.14 -3.96
CA PHE A 90 -2.18 -1.04 -5.17
C PHE A 90 -3.66 -1.05 -4.79
N SER A 91 -4.47 -0.14 -5.36
CA SER A 91 -5.92 -0.12 -5.16
C SER A 91 -6.27 -0.16 -3.66
N ARG A 92 -7.05 -1.14 -3.18
CA ARG A 92 -7.34 -1.32 -1.75
C ARG A 92 -6.09 -1.59 -0.91
N GLY A 93 -5.00 -2.05 -1.50
CA GLY A 93 -3.69 -2.15 -0.82
C GLY A 93 -3.17 -0.80 -0.35
N GLY A 94 -3.64 0.29 -0.96
CA GLY A 94 -3.37 1.66 -0.50
C GLY A 94 -3.83 1.91 0.92
N LEU A 95 -5.00 1.36 1.34
CA LEU A 95 -5.48 1.47 2.74
C LEU A 95 -4.50 0.85 3.73
N TYR A 96 -4.00 -0.34 3.42
CA TYR A 96 -3.04 -1.05 4.27
C TYR A 96 -1.70 -0.31 4.34
N ALA A 97 -1.16 0.06 3.18
CA ALA A 97 0.14 0.73 3.09
C ALA A 97 0.12 2.10 3.78
N PHE A 98 -0.90 2.92 3.50
CA PHE A 98 -1.05 4.24 4.11
C PHE A 98 -1.23 4.14 5.62
N ASN A 99 -2.18 3.33 6.09
CA ASN A 99 -2.47 3.22 7.52
C ASN A 99 -1.31 2.59 8.29
N PHE A 100 -0.61 1.60 7.73
CA PHE A 100 0.58 1.07 8.38
C PHE A 100 1.68 2.14 8.51
N ALA A 101 1.95 2.90 7.46
CA ALA A 101 2.92 3.99 7.50
C ALA A 101 2.51 5.15 8.43
N LEU A 102 1.19 5.40 8.58
CA LEU A 102 0.66 6.40 9.51
C LEU A 102 0.90 6.01 10.97
N PHE A 103 0.64 4.74 11.33
CA PHE A 103 0.71 4.28 12.72
C PHE A 103 2.09 3.78 13.15
N TYR A 104 2.92 3.32 12.20
CA TYR A 104 4.27 2.78 12.44
C TYR A 104 5.29 3.35 11.44
N PRO A 105 5.46 4.70 11.42
CA PRO A 105 6.34 5.36 10.45
C PRO A 105 7.81 4.93 10.57
N GLU A 106 8.23 4.53 11.77
CA GLU A 106 9.58 4.04 12.03
C GLU A 106 9.90 2.72 11.31
N CYS A 107 8.87 1.94 10.96
CA CYS A 107 8.99 0.66 10.25
C CYS A 107 9.06 0.82 8.72
N VAL A 108 8.91 2.05 8.18
CA VAL A 108 8.76 2.29 6.74
C VAL A 108 9.88 3.19 6.22
N SER A 109 10.55 2.77 5.16
CA SER A 109 11.56 3.58 4.47
C SER A 109 10.98 4.41 3.34
N LYS A 110 10.07 3.81 2.56
CA LYS A 110 9.42 4.41 1.40
C LYS A 110 8.06 3.81 1.16
N ILE A 111 7.21 4.54 0.46
CA ILE A 111 5.88 4.05 0.08
C ILE A 111 5.60 4.33 -1.40
N TYR A 112 5.21 3.30 -2.13
CA TYR A 112 4.73 3.36 -3.49
C TYR A 112 3.23 3.04 -3.51
N LEU A 113 2.43 3.99 -3.98
CA LEU A 113 0.98 3.88 -4.09
C LEU A 113 0.56 3.93 -5.55
N ASP A 114 -0.29 3.00 -5.97
CA ASP A 114 -0.82 2.93 -7.33
C ASP A 114 -2.35 2.84 -7.31
N ALA A 115 -3.01 3.87 -7.83
CA ALA A 115 -4.46 4.04 -7.79
C ALA A 115 -5.06 3.71 -6.41
N PRO A 116 -4.50 4.26 -5.31
CA PRO A 116 -4.80 3.81 -3.95
C PRO A 116 -6.20 4.22 -3.51
N VAL A 117 -6.88 3.34 -2.77
CA VAL A 117 -8.05 3.72 -1.98
C VAL A 117 -7.58 4.54 -0.79
N LEU A 118 -7.99 5.80 -0.73
CA LEU A 118 -7.68 6.74 0.35
C LEU A 118 -8.94 7.31 1.00
N ASP A 119 -10.09 7.18 0.33
CA ASP A 119 -11.40 7.58 0.84
C ASP A 119 -12.41 6.42 0.75
N MET A 120 -12.69 5.80 1.88
CA MET A 120 -13.63 4.69 1.96
C MET A 120 -15.09 5.09 1.70
N ARG A 121 -15.42 6.39 1.64
CA ARG A 121 -16.75 6.87 1.24
C ARG A 121 -17.01 6.58 -0.24
N THR A 122 -15.95 6.56 -1.05
CA THR A 122 -16.04 6.39 -2.50
C THR A 122 -15.78 4.95 -2.96
N TRP A 123 -15.20 4.12 -2.11
CA TRP A 123 -14.91 2.71 -2.36
C TRP A 123 -14.96 1.92 -1.06
N PRO A 124 -15.47 0.67 -1.03
CA PRO A 124 -16.14 -0.08 -2.12
C PRO A 124 -17.53 0.50 -2.48
N PRO A 125 -18.11 0.11 -3.64
CA PRO A 125 -19.46 0.57 -4.01
C PRO A 125 -20.52 0.15 -3.00
N GLU A 126 -21.51 1.01 -2.76
CA GLU A 126 -22.65 0.69 -1.89
C GLU A 126 -23.38 -0.57 -2.38
N GLY A 127 -23.86 -1.39 -1.44
CA GLY A 127 -24.54 -2.66 -1.72
C GLY A 127 -23.63 -3.80 -2.17
N SER A 128 -22.32 -3.59 -2.26
CA SER A 128 -21.36 -4.66 -2.54
C SER A 128 -21.01 -5.44 -1.27
N GLU A 129 -20.64 -6.72 -1.42
CA GLU A 129 -20.14 -7.53 -0.31
C GLU A 129 -18.92 -6.90 0.37
N ASN A 130 -18.01 -6.31 -0.41
CA ASN A 130 -16.85 -5.60 0.11
C ASN A 130 -17.25 -4.40 0.98
N ARG A 131 -18.32 -3.69 0.64
CA ARG A 131 -18.84 -2.58 1.42
C ARG A 131 -19.32 -3.05 2.81
N GLU A 132 -20.08 -4.11 2.85
CA GLU A 132 -20.56 -4.73 4.10
C GLU A 132 -19.40 -5.21 4.97
N GLN A 133 -18.37 -5.76 4.36
CA GLN A 133 -17.15 -6.17 5.07
C GLN A 133 -16.41 -4.96 5.66
N VAL A 134 -16.29 -3.84 4.92
CA VAL A 134 -15.72 -2.59 5.43
C VAL A 134 -16.51 -2.07 6.62
N TYR A 135 -17.84 -2.02 6.53
CA TYR A 135 -18.67 -1.60 7.65
C TYR A 135 -18.42 -2.45 8.88
N LYS A 136 -18.41 -3.76 8.72
CA LYS A 136 -18.15 -4.70 9.83
C LYS A 136 -16.74 -4.53 10.42
N GLU A 137 -15.72 -4.40 9.57
CA GLU A 137 -14.32 -4.37 10.01
C GLU A 137 -13.97 -3.06 10.74
N TYR A 138 -14.62 -1.95 10.34
CA TYR A 138 -14.41 -0.63 10.95
C TYR A 138 -15.45 -0.25 11.97
N ASP A 139 -16.45 -1.12 12.24
CA ASP A 139 -17.61 -0.83 13.10
C ASP A 139 -18.37 0.44 12.64
N LEU A 140 -18.65 0.51 11.34
CA LEU A 140 -19.30 1.65 10.70
C LEU A 140 -20.68 1.26 10.14
N THR A 141 -21.46 2.30 9.84
CA THR A 141 -22.75 2.23 9.12
C THR A 141 -22.70 3.16 7.90
N PRO A 142 -23.70 3.09 6.99
CA PRO A 142 -23.81 4.05 5.88
C PRO A 142 -23.88 5.52 6.32
N GLU A 143 -24.30 5.78 7.55
CA GLU A 143 -24.37 7.13 8.14
C GLU A 143 -23.02 7.53 8.74
N THR A 144 -22.42 6.66 9.57
CA THR A 144 -21.23 6.99 10.33
C THR A 144 -19.96 7.04 9.47
N ILE A 145 -19.90 6.30 8.35
CA ILE A 145 -18.76 6.38 7.42
C ILE A 145 -18.57 7.80 6.87
N LYS A 146 -19.65 8.58 6.72
CA LYS A 146 -19.60 9.95 6.16
C LYS A 146 -18.82 10.92 7.05
N THR A 147 -18.80 10.70 8.34
CA THR A 147 -18.15 11.56 9.34
C THR A 147 -16.94 10.89 10.00
N PHE A 148 -16.64 9.66 9.63
CA PHE A 148 -15.51 8.91 10.15
C PHE A 148 -14.19 9.62 9.84
N LYS A 149 -13.31 9.75 10.85
CA LYS A 149 -12.03 10.45 10.72
C LYS A 149 -10.85 9.56 10.41
N GLY A 150 -11.07 8.25 10.31
CA GLY A 150 -10.03 7.27 9.97
C GLY A 150 -9.86 7.02 8.46
N HIS A 151 -10.47 7.84 7.58
CA HIS A 151 -10.11 7.80 6.16
C HIS A 151 -8.69 8.33 5.97
N PRO A 152 -7.84 7.70 5.15
CA PRO A 152 -6.53 8.25 4.80
C PRO A 152 -6.55 9.74 4.42
N VAL A 153 -7.52 10.17 3.62
CA VAL A 153 -7.67 11.60 3.21
C VAL A 153 -7.88 12.57 4.36
N GLU A 154 -8.35 12.12 5.51
CA GLU A 154 -8.53 12.96 6.70
C GLU A 154 -7.23 13.06 7.54
N ASN A 155 -6.22 12.24 7.23
CA ASN A 155 -5.00 12.09 8.02
C ASN A 155 -3.71 12.47 7.24
N PHE A 156 -3.81 13.19 6.13
CA PHE A 156 -2.65 13.60 5.33
C PHE A 156 -1.66 14.47 6.11
N ALA A 157 -2.14 15.36 6.98
CA ALA A 157 -1.27 16.22 7.79
C ALA A 157 -0.32 15.39 8.66
N GLU A 158 -0.86 14.42 9.38
CA GLU A 158 -0.08 13.52 10.24
C GLU A 158 0.85 12.64 9.40
N PHE A 159 0.33 12.01 8.34
CA PHE A 159 1.11 11.15 7.46
C PHE A 159 2.33 11.87 6.87
N PHE A 160 2.15 13.06 6.29
CA PHE A 160 3.25 13.81 5.69
C PHE A 160 4.22 14.41 6.72
N SER A 161 3.79 14.60 7.98
CA SER A 161 4.69 15.02 9.06
C SER A 161 5.80 14.01 9.37
N HIS A 162 5.60 12.73 9.03
CA HIS A 162 6.59 11.68 9.20
C HIS A 162 7.73 11.73 8.17
N GLY A 163 7.57 12.48 7.08
CA GLY A 163 8.62 12.68 6.08
C GLY A 163 8.99 11.42 5.27
N ILE A 164 8.11 10.41 5.20
CA ILE A 164 8.34 9.19 4.45
C ILE A 164 8.27 9.52 2.94
N PRO A 165 9.32 9.22 2.15
CA PRO A 165 9.29 9.40 0.71
C PRO A 165 8.15 8.61 0.06
N LEU A 166 7.38 9.28 -0.83
CA LEU A 166 6.21 8.71 -1.48
C LEU A 166 6.29 8.86 -3.00
N TYR A 167 5.98 7.78 -3.71
CA TYR A 167 5.74 7.79 -5.14
C TYR A 167 4.28 7.40 -5.41
N LEU A 168 3.51 8.32 -6.00
CA LEU A 168 2.11 8.13 -6.35
C LEU A 168 1.95 7.93 -7.85
N ILE A 169 1.30 6.84 -8.26
CA ILE A 169 0.84 6.61 -9.63
C ILE A 169 -0.68 6.48 -9.63
N ALA A 170 -1.35 7.08 -10.61
CA ALA A 170 -2.80 6.93 -10.77
C ALA A 170 -3.23 7.25 -12.20
N GLY A 171 -4.39 6.74 -12.62
CA GLY A 171 -5.09 7.17 -13.83
C GLY A 171 -6.03 8.34 -13.52
N ASP A 172 -6.02 9.39 -14.32
CA ASP A 172 -6.89 10.55 -14.13
C ASP A 172 -8.37 10.30 -14.45
N SER A 173 -8.67 9.18 -15.11
CA SER A 173 -10.01 8.75 -15.49
C SER A 173 -10.46 7.50 -14.74
N ASP A 174 -9.91 7.27 -13.54
CA ASP A 174 -10.29 6.17 -12.66
C ASP A 174 -11.67 6.42 -12.05
N GLU A 175 -12.64 5.56 -12.40
CA GLU A 175 -14.01 5.57 -11.89
C GLU A 175 -14.26 4.49 -10.81
N ILE A 176 -13.35 3.51 -10.67
CA ILE A 176 -13.47 2.43 -9.68
C ILE A 176 -13.01 2.91 -8.31
N VAL A 177 -11.83 3.55 -8.28
CA VAL A 177 -11.33 4.32 -7.15
C VAL A 177 -11.21 5.76 -7.63
N PRO A 178 -12.29 6.56 -7.56
CA PRO A 178 -12.38 7.84 -8.25
C PRO A 178 -11.20 8.75 -7.95
N PHE A 179 -10.48 9.16 -9.01
CA PHE A 179 -9.24 9.90 -8.92
C PHE A 179 -9.38 11.15 -8.04
N GLU A 180 -10.43 11.95 -8.28
CA GLU A 180 -10.65 13.24 -7.60
C GLU A 180 -10.80 13.13 -6.07
N TYR A 181 -11.28 11.99 -5.56
CA TYR A 181 -11.49 11.77 -4.12
C TYR A 181 -10.34 11.01 -3.43
N ASN A 182 -9.45 10.42 -4.22
CA ASN A 182 -8.35 9.59 -3.72
C ASN A 182 -6.98 10.18 -4.09
N ALA A 183 -6.38 9.75 -5.18
CA ALA A 183 -5.06 10.23 -5.61
C ALA A 183 -5.03 11.73 -5.90
N GLY A 184 -6.05 12.26 -6.56
CA GLY A 184 -6.21 13.70 -6.83
C GLY A 184 -6.25 14.49 -5.53
N LYS A 185 -7.02 14.02 -4.53
CA LYS A 185 -7.11 14.67 -3.23
C LYS A 185 -5.75 14.73 -2.50
N MET A 186 -4.92 13.70 -2.65
CA MET A 186 -3.56 13.70 -2.10
C MET A 186 -2.68 14.74 -2.82
N LEU A 187 -2.77 14.83 -4.15
CA LEU A 187 -2.02 15.81 -4.93
C LEU A 187 -2.41 17.25 -4.58
N ASP A 188 -3.72 17.53 -4.47
CA ASP A 188 -4.23 18.84 -4.06
C ASP A 188 -3.68 19.22 -2.68
N TYR A 189 -3.76 18.28 -1.71
CA TYR A 189 -3.20 18.51 -0.39
C TYR A 189 -1.70 18.81 -0.43
N CYS A 190 -0.92 18.06 -1.20
CA CYS A 190 0.51 18.29 -1.36
C CYS A 190 0.79 19.66 -1.98
N PHE A 191 0.03 20.05 -3.02
CA PHE A 191 0.18 21.34 -3.67
C PHE A 191 -0.12 22.49 -2.72
N ASP A 192 -1.24 22.44 -2.01
CA ASP A 192 -1.69 23.48 -1.09
C ASP A 192 -0.74 23.68 0.10
N ASN A 193 -0.01 22.62 0.50
CA ASN A 193 0.91 22.65 1.64
C ASN A 193 2.40 22.69 1.23
N GLY A 194 2.72 22.85 -0.05
CA GLY A 194 4.10 22.90 -0.54
C GLY A 194 4.89 21.61 -0.36
N ILE A 195 4.22 20.46 -0.26
CA ILE A 195 4.83 19.14 -0.08
C ILE A 195 5.19 18.58 -1.45
N ARG A 196 6.42 18.10 -1.59
CA ARG A 196 6.88 17.48 -2.83
C ARG A 196 6.86 15.96 -2.70
N ILE A 197 6.10 15.30 -3.58
CA ILE A 197 6.11 13.86 -3.78
C ILE A 197 6.46 13.52 -5.21
N LYS A 198 7.05 12.35 -5.45
CA LYS A 198 7.18 11.81 -6.80
C LYS A 198 5.79 11.36 -7.24
N ASN A 199 5.37 11.74 -8.44
CA ASN A 199 4.08 11.29 -8.97
C ASN A 199 4.12 11.08 -10.49
N TYR A 200 3.24 10.21 -10.97
CA TYR A 200 3.01 10.00 -12.40
C TYR A 200 1.52 9.77 -12.65
N ILE A 201 0.86 10.75 -13.25
CA ILE A 201 -0.56 10.65 -13.57
C ILE A 201 -0.73 10.23 -15.03
N LYS A 202 -1.30 9.04 -15.21
CA LYS A 202 -1.57 8.43 -16.51
C LYS A 202 -2.80 9.10 -17.14
N SER A 203 -2.59 9.91 -18.18
CA SER A 203 -3.69 10.61 -18.82
C SER A 203 -4.66 9.67 -19.51
N ARG A 204 -5.98 9.89 -19.31
CA ARG A 204 -7.09 9.08 -19.84
C ARG A 204 -7.01 7.61 -19.42
N CYS A 205 -6.24 7.29 -18.40
CA CYS A 205 -6.15 5.94 -17.85
C CYS A 205 -7.23 5.74 -16.79
N LYS A 206 -7.91 4.60 -16.85
CA LYS A 206 -8.84 4.15 -15.84
C LYS A 206 -8.09 3.48 -14.68
N HIS A 207 -8.80 2.68 -13.88
CA HIS A 207 -8.21 1.95 -12.75
C HIS A 207 -7.10 0.97 -13.16
N HIS A 208 -7.19 0.42 -14.34
CA HIS A 208 -6.22 -0.50 -14.91
C HIS A 208 -5.64 0.04 -16.23
N PRO A 209 -4.39 -0.33 -16.59
CA PRO A 209 -3.47 -1.17 -15.81
C PRO A 209 -2.81 -0.41 -14.66
N HIS A 210 -2.50 -1.12 -13.57
CA HIS A 210 -1.58 -0.61 -12.56
C HIS A 210 -0.15 -0.62 -13.06
N SER A 211 0.79 -0.07 -12.26
CA SER A 211 2.21 0.05 -12.57
C SER A 211 2.49 0.88 -13.82
N LEU A 212 3.70 0.82 -14.32
CA LEU A 212 4.14 1.46 -15.54
C LEU A 212 4.65 0.37 -16.50
N TYR A 213 4.53 0.62 -17.81
CA TYR A 213 5.13 -0.28 -18.81
C TYR A 213 6.65 -0.36 -18.67
N ASP A 214 7.30 0.78 -18.45
CA ASP A 214 8.70 0.86 -18.04
C ASP A 214 8.77 1.15 -16.54
N VAL A 215 9.18 0.15 -15.78
CA VAL A 215 9.24 0.22 -14.31
C VAL A 215 10.49 0.95 -13.79
N LYS A 216 11.34 1.46 -14.67
CA LYS A 216 12.62 2.10 -14.33
C LYS A 216 12.46 3.18 -13.25
N SER A 217 11.47 4.06 -13.40
CA SER A 217 11.25 5.14 -12.43
C SER A 217 10.80 4.67 -11.05
N ILE A 218 10.16 3.48 -10.98
CA ILE A 218 9.80 2.83 -9.71
C ILE A 218 11.05 2.25 -9.06
N ILE A 219 11.90 1.58 -9.85
CA ILE A 219 13.17 1.04 -9.38
C ILE A 219 14.07 2.15 -8.85
N GLU A 220 14.25 3.23 -9.62
CA GLU A 220 15.05 4.39 -9.21
C GLU A 220 14.56 4.96 -7.89
N PHE A 221 13.23 5.14 -7.73
CA PHE A 221 12.65 5.62 -6.47
C PHE A 221 12.95 4.70 -5.30
N VAL A 222 12.91 3.40 -5.50
CA VAL A 222 13.20 2.41 -4.45
C VAL A 222 14.67 2.44 -4.05
N GLU A 223 15.58 2.65 -5.00
CA GLU A 223 17.04 2.59 -4.80
C GLU A 223 17.67 3.92 -4.34
N GLU A 224 17.00 5.08 -4.55
CA GLU A 224 17.40 6.39 -4.00
C GLU A 224 17.45 6.36 -2.45
#